data_c156b8914045906bbb0f4cb346add2c3
#
_entry.id   c156b8914045906bbb0f4cb346add2c3
#
_cell.length_a   1.000
_cell.length_b   1.000
_cell.length_c   1.000
_cell.angle_alpha   90.00
_cell.angle_beta   90.00
_cell.angle_gamma   90.00
#
_symmetry.space_group_name_H-M   'P 1'
#
loop_
_entity.id
_entity.type
_entity.pdbx_description
1 polymer ?
#
loop_
_entity_poly.entity_id
_entity_poly.type
_entity_poly.pdbx_seq_one_letter_code
_entity_poly.pdbx_strand_id
1 'polypeptide(L)'
;MQLTSANLPVGGFSFSQGLETACEKGWITNKSETNEWLTLQVEHSLTYLDLPILLRAHKAATERDLKRLQYWDDYLLACRETRELYLADTAMGQALRRLLTSLEIDCPLNNPCSFVTLFAIAAAHWRIHSSLCAYGFCWSWLENQVMAATKLVPLGQTQAQQLLGQLNGSITGGIAIAESLPDEALGASLPGLSIASCWHEHQYSRLFRS
;
A
#
# COMPACT_ATOMS: atom_id res chain seq x y z
N MET A 1 -12.17 -10.84 -4.29
CA MET A 1 -11.79 -11.58 -3.07
C MET A 1 -10.36 -12.13 -3.11
N GLN A 2 -9.88 -12.72 -4.22
CA GLN A 2 -8.52 -13.28 -4.28
C GLN A 2 -7.42 -12.23 -4.06
N LEU A 3 -7.54 -11.03 -4.66
CA LEU A 3 -6.59 -9.93 -4.51
C LEU A 3 -6.44 -9.41 -3.07
N THR A 4 -7.48 -9.53 -2.26
CA THR A 4 -7.48 -9.04 -0.86
C THR A 4 -7.18 -10.13 0.15
N SER A 5 -6.82 -11.32 -0.31
CA SER A 5 -6.50 -12.44 0.56
C SER A 5 -5.18 -12.21 1.28
N ALA A 6 -5.13 -12.43 2.58
CA ALA A 6 -3.87 -12.47 3.34
C ALA A 6 -2.88 -13.53 2.82
N ASN A 7 -3.39 -14.53 2.06
CA ASN A 7 -2.59 -15.55 1.40
C ASN A 7 -2.15 -15.18 -0.02
N LEU A 8 -2.40 -13.94 -0.49
CA LEU A 8 -1.89 -13.50 -1.78
C LEU A 8 -0.35 -13.58 -1.76
N PRO A 9 0.29 -14.33 -2.67
CA PRO A 9 1.72 -14.64 -2.57
C PRO A 9 2.59 -13.48 -3.06
N VAL A 10 2.36 -12.28 -2.53
CA VAL A 10 3.10 -11.06 -2.84
C VAL A 10 4.09 -10.67 -1.75
N GLY A 11 4.04 -11.33 -0.60
CA GLY A 11 4.95 -11.09 0.52
C GLY A 11 4.71 -9.79 1.27
N GLY A 12 3.53 -9.19 1.19
CA GLY A 12 3.18 -7.93 1.87
C GLY A 12 3.46 -7.95 3.38
N PHE A 13 3.28 -9.11 4.02
CA PHE A 13 3.58 -9.32 5.44
C PHE A 13 5.06 -9.15 5.83
N SER A 14 5.96 -9.07 4.84
CA SER A 14 7.40 -8.91 5.07
C SER A 14 7.84 -7.44 5.14
N PHE A 15 6.92 -6.50 4.95
CA PHE A 15 7.22 -5.08 4.85
C PHE A 15 6.47 -4.30 5.93
N SER A 16 7.23 -3.71 6.87
CA SER A 16 6.67 -2.90 7.96
C SER A 16 6.42 -1.45 7.56
N GLN A 17 7.04 -1.01 6.45
CA GLN A 17 6.94 0.36 5.94
C GLN A 17 7.21 1.41 7.04
N GLY A 18 8.36 1.29 7.71
CA GLY A 18 8.81 2.21 8.76
C GLY A 18 8.25 1.92 10.16
N LEU A 19 7.24 1.06 10.30
CA LEU A 19 6.63 0.75 11.60
C LEU A 19 7.63 0.11 12.56
N GLU A 20 8.50 -0.80 12.09
CA GLU A 20 9.50 -1.45 12.92
C GLU A 20 10.44 -0.44 13.59
N THR A 21 10.98 0.48 12.80
CA THR A 21 11.85 1.53 13.34
C THR A 21 11.09 2.49 14.26
N ALA A 22 9.86 2.85 13.92
CA ALA A 22 9.04 3.71 14.78
C ALA A 22 8.80 3.06 16.16
N CYS A 23 8.59 1.74 16.19
CA CYS A 23 8.50 0.99 17.45
C CYS A 23 9.85 0.94 18.18
N GLU A 24 10.96 0.66 17.49
CA GLU A 24 12.30 0.62 18.10
C GLU A 24 12.70 1.97 18.72
N LYS A 25 12.32 3.06 18.07
CA LYS A 25 12.58 4.42 18.57
C LYS A 25 11.61 4.88 19.67
N GLY A 26 10.66 4.02 20.04
CA GLY A 26 9.67 4.33 21.08
C GLY A 26 8.60 5.34 20.65
N TRP A 27 8.44 5.57 19.35
CA TRP A 27 7.35 6.42 18.84
C TRP A 27 5.99 5.70 18.92
N ILE A 28 6.03 4.36 18.84
CA ILE A 28 4.85 3.50 18.87
C ILE A 28 5.09 2.39 19.89
N THR A 29 4.36 2.45 21.00
CA THR A 29 4.53 1.52 22.13
C THR A 29 3.23 0.83 22.53
N ASN A 30 2.09 1.29 22.01
CA ASN A 30 0.76 0.83 22.41
C ASN A 30 -0.26 0.93 21.27
N LYS A 31 -1.47 0.42 21.53
CA LYS A 31 -2.58 0.41 20.56
C LYS A 31 -2.96 1.80 20.05
N SER A 32 -3.00 2.82 20.93
CA SER A 32 -3.43 4.17 20.57
C SER A 32 -2.47 4.81 19.57
N GLU A 33 -1.17 4.72 19.85
CA GLU A 33 -0.11 5.22 18.97
C GLU A 33 -0.05 4.46 17.65
N THR A 34 -0.30 3.14 17.68
CA THR A 34 -0.45 2.33 16.46
C THR A 34 -1.62 2.81 15.61
N ASN A 35 -2.78 3.07 16.24
CA ASN A 35 -3.95 3.59 15.54
C ASN A 35 -3.66 4.94 14.88
N GLU A 36 -3.04 5.86 15.60
CA GLU A 36 -2.66 7.19 15.09
C GLU A 36 -1.71 7.06 13.90
N TRP A 37 -0.65 6.26 14.02
CA TRP A 37 0.33 6.01 12.96
C TRP A 37 -0.31 5.49 11.69
N LEU A 38 -1.22 4.51 11.79
CA LEU A 38 -1.90 3.94 10.64
C LEU A 38 -2.96 4.89 10.06
N THR A 39 -3.66 5.64 10.91
CA THR A 39 -4.61 6.68 10.49
C THR A 39 -3.90 7.72 9.62
N LEU A 40 -2.77 8.27 10.10
CA LEU A 40 -1.99 9.26 9.35
C LEU A 40 -1.54 8.73 7.99
N GLN A 41 -1.13 7.48 7.90
CA GLN A 41 -0.74 6.88 6.62
C GLN A 41 -1.93 6.73 5.67
N VAL A 42 -3.09 6.29 6.15
CA VAL A 42 -4.31 6.21 5.32
C VAL A 42 -4.72 7.59 4.85
N GLU A 43 -4.84 8.55 5.78
CA GLU A 43 -5.43 9.87 5.50
C GLU A 43 -4.50 10.80 4.72
N HIS A 44 -3.18 10.69 4.89
CA HIS A 44 -2.22 11.65 4.30
C HIS A 44 -1.26 11.03 3.28
N SER A 45 -1.09 9.71 3.23
CA SER A 45 -0.26 9.05 2.22
C SER A 45 -1.12 8.32 1.19
N LEU A 46 -1.83 7.27 1.59
CA LEU A 46 -2.63 6.47 0.64
C LEU A 46 -3.69 7.31 -0.07
N THR A 47 -4.38 8.19 0.65
CA THR A 47 -5.45 9.04 0.12
C THR A 47 -4.99 10.00 -0.98
N TYR A 48 -3.76 10.52 -0.88
CA TYR A 48 -3.27 11.55 -1.81
C TYR A 48 -2.29 11.02 -2.85
N LEU A 49 -1.83 9.78 -2.73
CA LEU A 49 -0.91 9.19 -3.69
C LEU A 49 -1.39 7.82 -4.22
N ASP A 50 -1.40 6.79 -3.37
CA ASP A 50 -1.64 5.41 -3.82
C ASP A 50 -3.06 5.21 -4.38
N LEU A 51 -4.08 5.68 -3.66
CA LEU A 51 -5.48 5.51 -4.07
C LEU A 51 -5.84 6.26 -5.35
N PRO A 52 -5.52 7.55 -5.51
CA PRO A 52 -5.84 8.24 -6.74
C PRO A 52 -5.09 7.67 -7.95
N ILE A 53 -3.85 7.19 -7.77
CA ILE A 53 -3.12 6.52 -8.86
C ILE A 53 -3.73 5.15 -9.15
N LEU A 54 -4.11 4.36 -8.15
CA LEU A 54 -4.84 3.11 -8.32
C LEU A 54 -6.09 3.28 -9.18
N LEU A 55 -6.90 4.31 -8.88
CA LEU A 55 -8.14 4.60 -9.63
C LEU A 55 -7.85 4.98 -11.08
N ARG A 56 -6.82 5.79 -11.32
CA ARG A 56 -6.38 6.19 -12.66
C ARG A 56 -5.79 5.03 -13.45
N ALA A 57 -4.98 4.21 -12.82
CA ALA A 57 -4.43 2.99 -13.42
C ALA A 57 -5.54 1.98 -13.74
N HIS A 58 -6.53 1.83 -12.86
CA HIS A 58 -7.70 0.98 -13.10
C HIS A 58 -8.49 1.46 -14.33
N LYS A 59 -8.73 2.78 -14.45
CA LYS A 59 -9.38 3.37 -15.62
C LYS A 59 -8.57 3.11 -16.89
N ALA A 60 -7.26 3.41 -16.87
CA ALA A 60 -6.38 3.21 -18.02
C ALA A 60 -6.32 1.73 -18.44
N ALA A 61 -6.27 0.79 -17.49
CA ALA A 61 -6.32 -0.64 -17.77
C ALA A 61 -7.66 -1.07 -18.40
N THR A 62 -8.78 -0.53 -17.91
CA THR A 62 -10.12 -0.80 -18.45
C THR A 62 -10.27 -0.27 -19.87
N GLU A 63 -9.73 0.91 -20.14
CA GLU A 63 -9.74 1.56 -21.46
C GLU A 63 -8.65 1.03 -22.40
N ARG A 64 -7.74 0.18 -21.91
CA ARG A 64 -6.55 -0.34 -22.61
C ARG A 64 -5.60 0.77 -23.08
N ASP A 65 -5.54 1.86 -22.36
CA ASP A 65 -4.60 2.96 -22.59
C ASP A 65 -3.26 2.67 -21.94
N LEU A 66 -2.39 1.97 -22.68
CA LEU A 66 -1.08 1.53 -22.18
C LEU A 66 -0.14 2.70 -21.87
N LYS A 67 -0.28 3.84 -22.58
CA LYS A 67 0.55 5.03 -22.33
C LYS A 67 0.21 5.66 -20.99
N ARG A 68 -1.09 5.84 -20.72
CA ARG A 68 -1.53 6.35 -19.41
C ARG A 68 -1.23 5.39 -18.28
N LEU A 69 -1.38 4.09 -18.51
CA LEU A 69 -1.08 3.08 -17.53
C LEU A 69 0.39 3.14 -17.10
N GLN A 70 1.32 3.19 -18.07
CA GLN A 70 2.75 3.34 -17.79
C GLN A 70 3.08 4.68 -17.13
N TYR A 71 2.45 5.78 -17.57
CA TYR A 71 2.62 7.09 -16.97
C TYR A 71 2.30 7.08 -15.47
N TRP A 72 1.19 6.47 -15.07
CA TRP A 72 0.80 6.41 -13.65
C TRP A 72 1.70 5.50 -12.83
N ASP A 73 2.20 4.43 -13.41
CA ASP A 73 3.18 3.56 -12.79
C ASP A 73 4.50 4.30 -12.50
N ASP A 74 5.05 4.96 -13.53
CA ASP A 74 6.27 5.76 -13.43
C ASP A 74 6.11 6.91 -12.43
N TYR A 75 4.97 7.60 -12.46
CA TYR A 75 4.65 8.68 -11.52
C TYR A 75 4.67 8.18 -10.08
N LEU A 76 3.98 7.08 -9.79
CA LEU A 76 3.93 6.51 -8.45
C LEU A 76 5.32 6.11 -7.94
N LEU A 77 6.09 5.41 -8.77
CA LEU A 77 7.44 4.99 -8.40
C LEU A 77 8.37 6.17 -8.15
N ALA A 78 8.23 7.26 -8.92
CA ALA A 78 8.99 8.49 -8.71
C ALA A 78 8.63 9.21 -7.41
N CYS A 79 7.40 9.03 -6.89
CA CYS A 79 6.94 9.60 -5.63
C CYS A 79 7.32 8.78 -4.40
N ARG A 80 7.98 7.63 -4.53
CA ARG A 80 8.44 6.86 -3.37
C ARG A 80 9.64 7.55 -2.73
N GLU A 81 9.42 8.14 -1.56
CA GLU A 81 10.35 9.04 -0.89
C GLU A 81 11.63 8.37 -0.40
N THR A 82 11.62 7.05 -0.20
CA THR A 82 12.78 6.30 0.30
C THR A 82 13.05 5.06 -0.54
N ARG A 83 14.30 4.61 -0.51
CA ARG A 83 14.70 3.38 -1.19
C ARG A 83 13.91 2.16 -0.69
N GLU A 84 13.65 2.08 0.61
CA GLU A 84 12.90 0.94 1.18
C GLU A 84 11.43 0.93 0.77
N LEU A 85 10.77 2.08 0.74
CA LEU A 85 9.39 2.19 0.24
C LEU A 85 9.31 1.82 -1.25
N TYR A 86 10.29 2.26 -2.05
CA TYR A 86 10.40 1.89 -3.46
C TYR A 86 10.63 0.37 -3.62
N LEU A 87 11.57 -0.21 -2.84
CA LEU A 87 11.87 -1.64 -2.91
C LEU A 87 10.70 -2.51 -2.43
N ALA A 88 9.96 -2.08 -1.40
CA ALA A 88 8.77 -2.79 -0.93
C ALA A 88 7.70 -2.86 -2.02
N ASP A 89 7.40 -1.70 -2.64
CA ASP A 89 6.40 -1.60 -3.70
C ASP A 89 6.78 -2.44 -4.92
N THR A 90 8.00 -2.29 -5.42
CA THR A 90 8.48 -3.01 -6.62
C THR A 90 8.67 -4.51 -6.37
N ALA A 91 9.07 -4.93 -5.16
CA ALA A 91 9.19 -6.35 -4.81
C ALA A 91 7.81 -7.05 -4.77
N MET A 92 6.81 -6.39 -4.15
CA MET A 92 5.43 -6.87 -4.17
C MET A 92 4.85 -6.84 -5.60
N GLY A 93 5.16 -5.79 -6.36
CA GLY A 93 4.80 -5.68 -7.78
C GLY A 93 5.34 -6.84 -8.59
N GLN A 94 6.63 -7.16 -8.46
CA GLN A 94 7.24 -8.29 -9.14
C GLN A 94 6.61 -9.63 -8.75
N ALA A 95 6.27 -9.81 -7.47
CA ALA A 95 5.61 -11.03 -7.02
C ALA A 95 4.18 -11.15 -7.59
N LEU A 96 3.42 -10.05 -7.61
CA LEU A 96 2.09 -10.02 -8.22
C LEU A 96 2.17 -10.27 -9.74
N ARG A 97 3.12 -9.67 -10.43
CA ARG A 97 3.34 -9.91 -11.86
C ARG A 97 3.53 -11.40 -12.16
N ARG A 98 4.40 -12.09 -11.40
CA ARG A 98 4.61 -13.55 -11.56
C ARG A 98 3.31 -14.33 -11.39
N LEU A 99 2.51 -13.97 -10.38
CA LEU A 99 1.21 -14.58 -10.16
C LEU A 99 0.25 -14.33 -11.34
N LEU A 100 0.11 -13.08 -11.78
CA LEU A 100 -0.77 -12.70 -12.88
C LEU A 100 -0.36 -13.40 -14.19
N THR A 101 0.94 -13.47 -14.47
CA THR A 101 1.46 -14.22 -15.63
C THR A 101 1.08 -15.71 -15.55
N SER A 102 1.16 -16.33 -14.36
CA SER A 102 0.74 -17.74 -14.18
C SER A 102 -0.77 -17.95 -14.33
N LEU A 103 -1.54 -16.89 -14.21
CA LEU A 103 -3.00 -16.86 -14.44
C LEU A 103 -3.36 -16.38 -15.87
N GLU A 104 -2.38 -16.29 -16.75
CA GLU A 104 -2.53 -15.81 -18.15
C GLU A 104 -3.11 -14.37 -18.24
N ILE A 105 -2.84 -13.55 -17.24
CA ILE A 105 -3.24 -12.14 -17.23
C ILE A 105 -2.06 -11.29 -17.70
N ASP A 106 -2.27 -10.54 -18.78
CA ASP A 106 -1.26 -9.67 -19.36
C ASP A 106 -0.95 -8.48 -18.44
N CYS A 107 0.34 -8.17 -18.28
CA CYS A 107 0.85 -7.09 -17.45
C CYS A 107 1.76 -6.18 -18.31
N PRO A 108 1.19 -5.29 -19.12
CA PRO A 108 1.91 -4.53 -20.15
C PRO A 108 2.65 -3.32 -19.58
N LEU A 109 3.30 -3.48 -18.45
CA LEU A 109 4.15 -2.45 -17.81
C LEU A 109 5.63 -2.80 -17.94
N ASN A 110 6.49 -1.79 -17.95
CA ASN A 110 7.94 -1.97 -17.85
C ASN A 110 8.32 -2.55 -16.47
N ASN A 111 9.54 -3.08 -16.36
CA ASN A 111 10.13 -3.50 -15.09
C ASN A 111 11.18 -2.46 -14.63
N PRO A 112 11.22 -2.16 -13.32
CA PRO A 112 10.29 -2.58 -12.27
C PRO A 112 8.93 -1.87 -12.37
N CYS A 113 7.88 -2.45 -11.76
CA CYS A 113 6.55 -1.86 -11.72
C CYS A 113 5.97 -1.90 -10.31
N SER A 114 5.06 -1.00 -10.03
CA SER A 114 4.40 -0.88 -8.73
C SER A 114 3.39 -1.99 -8.47
N PHE A 115 3.29 -2.41 -7.22
CA PHE A 115 2.22 -3.29 -6.75
C PHE A 115 0.84 -2.66 -6.96
N VAL A 116 0.72 -1.35 -6.73
CA VAL A 116 -0.55 -0.60 -6.85
C VAL A 116 -1.11 -0.67 -8.26
N THR A 117 -0.28 -0.41 -9.26
CA THR A 117 -0.71 -0.42 -10.66
C THR A 117 -1.02 -1.83 -11.16
N LEU A 118 -0.27 -2.83 -10.74
CA LEU A 118 -0.58 -4.24 -11.04
C LEU A 118 -1.85 -4.73 -10.35
N PHE A 119 -2.12 -4.27 -9.13
CA PHE A 119 -3.38 -4.55 -8.45
C PHE A 119 -4.57 -3.97 -9.22
N ALA A 120 -4.42 -2.74 -9.75
CA ALA A 120 -5.42 -2.11 -10.60
C ALA A 120 -5.65 -2.87 -11.92
N ILE A 121 -4.59 -3.34 -12.59
CA ILE A 121 -4.69 -4.16 -13.80
C ILE A 121 -5.47 -5.45 -13.52
N ALA A 122 -5.13 -6.16 -12.44
CA ALA A 122 -5.82 -7.38 -12.06
C ALA A 122 -7.30 -7.14 -11.76
N ALA A 123 -7.62 -6.06 -11.03
CA ALA A 123 -9.00 -5.68 -10.73
C ALA A 123 -9.79 -5.33 -12.00
N ALA A 124 -9.19 -4.59 -12.94
CA ALA A 124 -9.81 -4.27 -14.25
C ALA A 124 -10.04 -5.53 -15.08
N HIS A 125 -9.06 -6.45 -15.14
CA HIS A 125 -9.21 -7.75 -15.83
C HIS A 125 -10.41 -8.55 -15.31
N TRP A 126 -10.58 -8.61 -13.97
CA TRP A 126 -11.71 -9.29 -13.34
C TRP A 126 -12.98 -8.44 -13.25
N ARG A 127 -13.00 -7.29 -13.90
CA ARG A 127 -14.15 -6.36 -13.92
C ARG A 127 -14.65 -5.96 -12.53
N ILE A 128 -13.73 -5.83 -11.59
CA ILE A 128 -14.03 -5.31 -10.24
C ILE A 128 -14.21 -3.81 -10.37
N HIS A 129 -15.28 -3.27 -9.78
CA HIS A 129 -15.53 -1.83 -9.77
C HIS A 129 -14.39 -1.07 -9.08
N SER A 130 -14.05 0.11 -9.58
CA SER A 130 -12.91 0.90 -9.11
C SER A 130 -12.96 1.19 -7.59
N SER A 131 -14.11 1.56 -7.04
CA SER A 131 -14.27 1.81 -5.60
C SER A 131 -14.04 0.54 -4.77
N LEU A 132 -14.50 -0.63 -5.25
CA LEU A 132 -14.23 -1.92 -4.58
C LEU A 132 -12.76 -2.32 -4.69
N CYS A 133 -12.11 -1.99 -5.82
CA CYS A 133 -10.67 -2.17 -6.00
C CYS A 133 -9.90 -1.33 -4.96
N ALA A 134 -10.23 -0.04 -4.84
CA ALA A 134 -9.61 0.87 -3.88
C ALA A 134 -9.81 0.41 -2.43
N TYR A 135 -11.04 0.03 -2.08
CA TYR A 135 -11.34 -0.48 -0.75
C TYR A 135 -10.55 -1.77 -0.45
N GLY A 136 -10.54 -2.72 -1.39
CA GLY A 136 -9.82 -3.98 -1.23
C GLY A 136 -8.31 -3.80 -1.11
N PHE A 137 -7.74 -2.84 -1.85
CA PHE A 137 -6.33 -2.47 -1.75
C PHE A 137 -6.00 -1.92 -0.35
N CYS A 138 -6.74 -0.90 0.12
CA CYS A 138 -6.54 -0.32 1.45
C CYS A 138 -6.73 -1.35 2.56
N TRP A 139 -7.76 -2.18 2.45
CA TRP A 139 -8.01 -3.23 3.44
C TRP A 139 -6.84 -4.22 3.53
N SER A 140 -6.35 -4.70 2.39
CA SER A 140 -5.20 -5.62 2.35
C SER A 140 -3.93 -4.97 2.91
N TRP A 141 -3.70 -3.70 2.59
CA TRP A 141 -2.60 -2.92 3.15
C TRP A 141 -2.73 -2.82 4.68
N LEU A 142 -3.92 -2.42 5.17
CA LEU A 142 -4.19 -2.27 6.60
C LEU A 142 -4.02 -3.59 7.37
N GLU A 143 -4.53 -4.71 6.84
CA GLU A 143 -4.33 -6.03 7.45
C GLU A 143 -2.84 -6.36 7.61
N ASN A 144 -2.03 -6.11 6.58
CA ASN A 144 -0.59 -6.34 6.64
C ASN A 144 0.08 -5.46 7.71
N GLN A 145 -0.29 -4.17 7.82
CA GLN A 145 0.25 -3.26 8.83
C GLN A 145 -0.16 -3.64 10.25
N VAL A 146 -1.43 -3.99 10.45
CA VAL A 146 -1.90 -4.47 11.77
C VAL A 146 -1.24 -5.79 12.16
N MET A 147 -1.02 -6.71 11.20
CA MET A 147 -0.25 -7.94 11.41
C MET A 147 1.22 -7.64 11.80
N ALA A 148 1.85 -6.65 11.17
CA ALA A 148 3.18 -6.20 11.56
C ALA A 148 3.17 -5.63 12.98
N ALA A 149 2.20 -4.80 13.30
CA ALA A 149 2.05 -4.21 14.64
C ALA A 149 1.90 -5.27 15.74
N THR A 150 1.20 -6.37 15.50
CA THR A 150 1.07 -7.46 16.50
C THR A 150 2.39 -8.15 16.86
N LYS A 151 3.40 -8.01 16.00
CA LYS A 151 4.75 -8.56 16.26
C LYS A 151 5.69 -7.57 16.95
N LEU A 152 5.40 -6.27 16.81
CA LEU A 152 6.27 -5.17 17.26
C LEU A 152 5.78 -4.52 18.54
N VAL A 153 4.48 -4.50 18.75
CA VAL A 153 3.81 -3.87 19.87
C VAL A 153 3.04 -4.96 20.66
N PRO A 154 2.90 -4.86 21.99
CA PRO A 154 2.17 -5.84 22.77
C PRO A 154 0.66 -5.77 22.52
N LEU A 155 0.24 -6.11 21.30
CA LEU A 155 -1.15 -6.13 20.83
C LEU A 155 -1.71 -7.56 20.83
N GLY A 156 -2.80 -7.77 21.57
CA GLY A 156 -3.56 -9.02 21.50
C GLY A 156 -4.42 -9.10 20.24
N GLN A 157 -4.83 -10.31 19.84
CA GLN A 157 -5.66 -10.56 18.65
C GLN A 157 -6.95 -9.73 18.63
N THR A 158 -7.62 -9.61 19.78
CA THR A 158 -8.83 -8.78 19.91
C THR A 158 -8.55 -7.30 19.65
N GLN A 159 -7.42 -6.79 20.14
CA GLN A 159 -7.01 -5.40 19.90
C GLN A 159 -6.68 -5.15 18.43
N ALA A 160 -6.06 -6.12 17.75
CA ALA A 160 -5.80 -6.06 16.32
C ALA A 160 -7.11 -5.96 15.51
N GLN A 161 -8.11 -6.78 15.84
CA GLN A 161 -9.43 -6.69 15.18
C GLN A 161 -10.16 -5.37 15.47
N GLN A 162 -10.00 -4.82 16.67
CA GLN A 162 -10.56 -3.50 17.01
C GLN A 162 -9.89 -2.38 16.21
N LEU A 163 -8.57 -2.45 15.96
CA LEU A 163 -7.84 -1.49 15.11
C LEU A 163 -8.38 -1.51 13.67
N LEU A 164 -8.53 -2.70 13.08
CA LEU A 164 -9.12 -2.85 11.75
C LEU A 164 -10.51 -2.22 11.66
N GLY A 165 -11.36 -2.47 12.65
CA GLY A 165 -12.70 -1.87 12.71
C GLY A 165 -12.69 -0.34 12.84
N GLN A 166 -11.78 0.22 13.66
CA GLN A 166 -11.66 1.66 13.90
C GLN A 166 -11.18 2.41 12.64
N LEU A 167 -10.23 1.82 11.89
CA LEU A 167 -9.63 2.44 10.71
C LEU A 167 -10.50 2.36 9.44
N ASN A 168 -11.57 1.57 9.48
CA ASN A 168 -12.48 1.42 8.33
C ASN A 168 -13.10 2.76 7.87
N GLY A 169 -13.39 3.66 8.82
CA GLY A 169 -13.92 5.01 8.51
C GLY A 169 -12.92 5.85 7.71
N SER A 170 -11.64 5.81 8.08
CA SER A 170 -10.57 6.54 7.37
C SER A 170 -10.38 6.00 5.94
N ILE A 171 -10.52 4.69 5.72
CA ILE A 171 -10.47 4.09 4.38
C ILE A 171 -11.59 4.65 3.49
N THR A 172 -12.83 4.62 3.95
CA THR A 172 -13.97 5.11 3.15
C THR A 172 -13.90 6.60 2.87
N GLY A 173 -13.48 7.39 3.86
CA GLY A 173 -13.23 8.82 3.70
C GLY A 173 -12.10 9.11 2.70
N GLY A 174 -11.00 8.39 2.81
CA GLY A 174 -9.85 8.52 1.90
C GLY A 174 -10.19 8.18 0.45
N ILE A 175 -11.00 7.15 0.21
CA ILE A 175 -11.45 6.78 -1.15
C ILE A 175 -12.30 7.91 -1.75
N ALA A 176 -13.23 8.47 -0.98
CA ALA A 176 -14.09 9.58 -1.47
C ALA A 176 -13.26 10.82 -1.86
N ILE A 177 -12.22 11.14 -1.10
CA ILE A 177 -11.28 12.21 -1.43
C ILE A 177 -10.49 11.85 -2.70
N ALA A 178 -9.91 10.64 -2.77
CA ALA A 178 -9.09 10.19 -3.89
C ALA A 178 -9.85 10.18 -5.23
N GLU A 179 -11.15 9.86 -5.22
CA GLU A 179 -12.03 9.89 -6.41
C GLU A 179 -12.19 11.29 -7.00
N SER A 180 -12.15 12.33 -6.16
CA SER A 180 -12.34 13.72 -6.58
C SER A 180 -11.04 14.51 -6.73
N LEU A 181 -9.89 13.91 -6.36
CA LEU A 181 -8.61 14.61 -6.35
C LEU A 181 -8.12 14.91 -7.78
N PRO A 182 -7.85 16.18 -8.15
CA PRO A 182 -7.30 16.51 -9.45
C PRO A 182 -5.83 16.08 -9.59
N ASP A 183 -5.35 15.95 -10.83
CA ASP A 183 -3.99 15.43 -11.09
C ASP A 183 -2.88 16.31 -10.48
N GLU A 184 -3.12 17.63 -10.43
CA GLU A 184 -2.17 18.62 -9.89
C GLU A 184 -2.04 18.56 -8.36
N ALA A 185 -3.00 17.92 -7.68
CA ALA A 185 -3.00 17.75 -6.23
C ALA A 185 -2.48 16.37 -5.79
N LEU A 186 -2.00 15.55 -6.73
CA LEU A 186 -1.42 14.27 -6.42
C LEU A 186 -0.05 14.43 -5.75
N GLY A 187 0.15 13.64 -4.73
CA GLY A 187 1.40 13.61 -4.00
C GLY A 187 1.16 13.69 -2.50
N ALA A 188 2.02 13.03 -1.76
CA ALA A 188 1.93 12.99 -0.31
C ALA A 188 3.32 12.88 0.27
N SER A 189 3.52 13.51 1.41
CA SER A 189 4.72 13.34 2.21
C SER A 189 4.34 13.17 3.67
N LEU A 190 4.91 12.15 4.30
CA LEU A 190 4.86 11.93 5.73
C LEU A 190 6.30 11.89 6.28
N PRO A 191 6.87 13.05 6.68
CA PRO A 191 8.26 13.12 7.10
C PRO A 191 8.65 12.09 8.17
N GLY A 192 7.76 11.81 9.13
CA GLY A 192 7.97 10.78 10.15
C GLY A 192 8.13 9.38 9.55
N LEU A 193 7.29 9.04 8.57
CA LEU A 193 7.38 7.76 7.84
C LEU A 193 8.69 7.67 7.06
N SER A 194 9.03 8.72 6.32
CA SER A 194 10.25 8.76 5.51
C SER A 194 11.50 8.67 6.37
N ILE A 195 11.55 9.35 7.52
CA ILE A 195 12.65 9.27 8.49
C ILE A 195 12.75 7.85 9.07
N ALA A 196 11.64 7.25 9.51
CA ALA A 196 11.62 5.89 10.03
C ALA A 196 12.09 4.88 8.98
N SER A 197 11.64 5.03 7.75
CA SER A 197 12.04 4.18 6.61
C SER A 197 13.53 4.32 6.28
N CYS A 198 14.09 5.54 6.27
CA CYS A 198 15.52 5.76 6.06
C CYS A 198 16.37 5.16 7.19
N TRP A 199 15.93 5.27 8.44
CA TRP A 199 16.65 4.68 9.57
C TRP A 199 16.58 3.16 9.57
N HIS A 200 15.47 2.58 9.10
CA HIS A 200 15.33 1.13 8.95
C HIS A 200 16.40 0.54 8.02
N GLU A 201 16.81 1.25 6.99
CA GLU A 201 17.85 0.81 6.06
C GLU A 201 19.18 0.50 6.78
N HIS A 202 19.45 1.20 7.88
CA HIS A 202 20.68 1.07 8.68
C HIS A 202 20.49 0.33 10.01
N GLN A 203 19.27 -0.20 10.26
CA GLN A 203 18.97 -0.93 11.49
C GLN A 203 19.75 -2.26 11.54
N TYR A 204 20.45 -2.49 12.65
CA TYR A 204 21.36 -3.63 12.79
C TYR A 204 20.62 -4.97 12.80
N SER A 205 19.51 -5.05 13.51
CA SER A 205 18.65 -6.24 13.56
C SER A 205 17.27 -5.88 13.03
N ARG A 206 16.78 -6.62 12.05
CA ARG A 206 15.49 -6.38 11.39
C ARG A 206 14.64 -7.63 11.40
N LEU A 207 13.38 -7.48 11.79
CA LEU A 207 12.36 -8.50 11.67
C LEU A 207 11.71 -8.46 10.27
N PHE A 208 11.62 -7.26 9.70
CA PHE A 208 11.03 -7.01 8.38
C PHE A 208 12.09 -6.65 7.35
N ARG A 209 11.72 -6.71 6.08
CA ARG A 209 12.60 -6.38 4.95
C ARG A 209 12.67 -4.87 4.69
N SER A 210 11.60 -4.15 5.05
CA SER A 210 11.52 -2.69 5.04
C SER A 210 10.44 -2.21 6.00
#